data_1d04d8fbffdf979e730c634921486988
#
_entry.id   1d04d8fbffdf979e730c634921486988
#
_cell.length_a   1.000
_cell.length_b   1.000
_cell.length_c   1.000
_cell.angle_alpha   90.00
_cell.angle_beta   90.00
_cell.angle_gamma   90.00
#
_symmetry.space_group_name_H-M   'P 1'
#
loop_
_entity.id
_entity.type
_entity.pdbx_description
1 polymer ?
#
loop_
_entity_poly.entity_id
_entity_poly.type
_entity_poly.pdbx_seq_one_letter_code
_entity_poly.pdbx_strand_id
1 'polypeptide(L)'
;DVVYTADRGLDKSEMASLLRLDWVRQGRNVLVTGATGTGKTWIACCFGVQAARFGLRVAYRRVNRMLEGMEIGHDDGTLAKQRNQLAKSDLLILDDFGLTPLTPIGRSDLLEVLDDRVGSGATIIAGQMPVKNWHAYIEDPAIADAIMDRVSHNGTRLTLSGSSMRGRES
;
A
#
# COMPACT_ATOMS: atom_id res chain seq x y z
N ASP A 1 -12.53 -14.58 -7.70
CA ASP A 1 -13.49 -13.52 -8.10
C ASP A 1 -13.69 -12.50 -6.97
N VAL A 2 -13.85 -11.23 -7.34
CA VAL A 2 -14.13 -10.16 -6.38
C VAL A 2 -15.62 -10.20 -6.01
N VAL A 3 -15.91 -10.16 -4.70
CA VAL A 3 -17.29 -10.14 -4.20
C VAL A 3 -17.78 -8.70 -4.10
N TYR A 4 -18.77 -8.35 -4.90
CA TYR A 4 -19.41 -7.05 -4.87
C TYR A 4 -20.72 -7.13 -4.08
N THR A 5 -20.69 -6.61 -2.85
CA THR A 5 -21.89 -6.47 -2.02
C THR A 5 -22.03 -5.03 -1.59
N ALA A 6 -23.27 -4.58 -1.40
CA ALA A 6 -23.54 -3.17 -1.05
C ALA A 6 -22.87 -2.72 0.25
N ASP A 7 -22.67 -3.64 1.18
CA ASP A 7 -22.07 -3.38 2.48
C ASP A 7 -20.52 -3.36 2.47
N ARG A 8 -19.87 -3.69 1.36
CA ARG A 8 -18.39 -3.67 1.25
C ARG A 8 -17.82 -2.32 0.83
N GLY A 9 -18.64 -1.39 0.40
CA GLY A 9 -18.19 -0.11 -0.10
C GLY A 9 -17.47 -0.19 -1.46
N LEU A 10 -17.60 -1.32 -2.17
CA LEU A 10 -17.01 -1.50 -3.49
C LEU A 10 -18.00 -1.12 -4.59
N ASP A 11 -17.58 -0.21 -5.46
CA ASP A 11 -18.28 0.12 -6.69
C ASP A 11 -17.67 -0.71 -7.84
N LYS A 12 -18.52 -1.47 -8.52
CA LYS A 12 -18.11 -2.33 -9.63
C LYS A 12 -17.51 -1.53 -10.79
N SER A 13 -18.04 -0.36 -11.10
CA SER A 13 -17.52 0.49 -12.17
C SER A 13 -16.18 1.13 -11.76
N GLU A 14 -16.01 1.49 -10.50
CA GLU A 14 -14.74 1.99 -9.97
C GLU A 14 -13.66 0.90 -10.04
N MET A 15 -13.98 -0.33 -9.61
CA MET A 15 -13.05 -1.46 -9.72
C MET A 15 -12.69 -1.77 -11.16
N ALA A 16 -13.65 -1.74 -12.09
CA ALA A 16 -13.37 -1.95 -13.51
C ALA A 16 -12.43 -0.88 -14.06
N SER A 17 -12.62 0.37 -13.65
CA SER A 17 -11.75 1.49 -14.01
C SER A 17 -10.33 1.27 -13.48
N LEU A 18 -10.19 0.90 -12.20
CA LEU A 18 -8.88 0.67 -11.58
C LEU A 18 -8.15 -0.54 -12.18
N LEU A 19 -8.87 -1.57 -12.62
CA LEU A 19 -8.29 -2.76 -13.26
C LEU A 19 -7.73 -2.49 -14.65
N ARG A 20 -7.97 -1.33 -15.25
CA ARG A 20 -7.28 -0.90 -16.48
C ARG A 20 -5.85 -0.49 -16.21
N LEU A 21 -5.50 -0.18 -14.96
CA LEU A 21 -4.15 0.13 -14.49
C LEU A 21 -3.52 1.40 -15.11
N ASP A 22 -4.33 2.32 -15.60
CA ASP A 22 -3.81 3.60 -16.08
C ASP A 22 -3.11 4.37 -14.96
N TRP A 23 -3.65 4.28 -13.73
CA TRP A 23 -3.05 4.88 -12.55
C TRP A 23 -1.66 4.32 -12.24
N VAL A 24 -1.42 3.03 -12.51
CA VAL A 24 -0.10 2.42 -12.33
C VAL A 24 0.91 3.05 -13.30
N ARG A 25 0.53 3.15 -14.56
CA ARG A 25 1.40 3.74 -15.59
C ARG A 25 1.67 5.22 -15.34
N GLN A 26 0.74 5.90 -14.68
CA GLN A 26 0.86 7.32 -14.31
C GLN A 26 1.58 7.54 -12.98
N GLY A 27 2.00 6.48 -12.30
CA GLY A 27 2.66 6.57 -11.00
C GLY A 27 1.78 7.08 -9.87
N ARG A 28 0.47 6.87 -9.97
CA ARG A 28 -0.49 7.27 -8.93
C ARG A 28 -0.66 6.17 -7.88
N ASN A 29 -1.20 6.55 -6.74
CA ASN A 29 -1.33 5.65 -5.60
C ASN A 29 -2.78 5.27 -5.33
N VAL A 30 -2.97 4.11 -4.67
CA VAL A 30 -4.28 3.66 -4.18
C VAL A 30 -4.13 3.31 -2.70
N LEU A 31 -4.99 3.88 -1.87
CA LEU A 31 -5.03 3.62 -0.44
C LEU A 31 -6.27 2.75 -0.15
N VAL A 32 -6.05 1.57 0.41
CA VAL A 32 -7.13 0.61 0.69
C VAL A 32 -7.25 0.45 2.20
N THR A 33 -8.36 0.90 2.77
CA THR A 33 -8.60 0.81 4.21
C THR A 33 -9.89 0.08 4.53
N GLY A 34 -9.99 -0.46 5.73
CA GLY A 34 -11.17 -1.17 6.21
C GLY A 34 -10.81 -2.11 7.34
N ALA A 35 -11.82 -2.58 8.06
CA ALA A 35 -11.63 -3.50 9.19
C ALA A 35 -11.03 -4.84 8.73
N THR A 36 -10.48 -5.60 9.68
CA THR A 36 -9.96 -6.94 9.45
C THR A 36 -11.03 -7.82 8.77
N GLY A 37 -10.63 -8.54 7.73
CA GLY A 37 -11.52 -9.47 7.03
C GLY A 37 -12.40 -8.85 5.96
N THR A 38 -12.28 -7.55 5.67
CA THR A 38 -13.05 -6.91 4.59
C THR A 38 -12.48 -7.15 3.19
N GLY A 39 -11.32 -7.81 3.08
CA GLY A 39 -10.72 -8.20 1.81
C GLY A 39 -9.70 -7.22 1.24
N LYS A 40 -9.08 -6.38 2.08
CA LYS A 40 -8.07 -5.41 1.65
C LYS A 40 -6.90 -6.06 0.92
N THR A 41 -6.30 -7.07 1.54
CA THR A 41 -5.17 -7.81 0.96
C THR A 41 -5.58 -8.48 -0.35
N TRP A 42 -6.76 -9.10 -0.37
CA TRP A 42 -7.30 -9.72 -1.57
C TRP A 42 -7.41 -8.73 -2.74
N ILE A 43 -7.98 -7.55 -2.49
CA ILE A 43 -8.15 -6.53 -3.52
C ILE A 43 -6.79 -6.01 -4.00
N ALA A 44 -5.87 -5.71 -3.07
CA ALA A 44 -4.53 -5.28 -3.42
C ALA A 44 -3.82 -6.33 -4.31
N CYS A 45 -3.95 -7.61 -3.96
CA CYS A 45 -3.37 -8.71 -4.74
C CYS A 45 -4.05 -8.88 -6.10
N CYS A 46 -5.35 -8.59 -6.22
CA CYS A 46 -6.03 -8.57 -7.52
C CYS A 46 -5.39 -7.56 -8.47
N PHE A 47 -5.09 -6.36 -7.99
CA PHE A 47 -4.37 -5.36 -8.79
C PHE A 47 -2.96 -5.83 -9.14
N GLY A 48 -2.27 -6.47 -8.20
CA GLY A 48 -0.93 -7.02 -8.44
C GLY A 48 -0.92 -8.09 -9.51
N VAL A 49 -1.85 -9.03 -9.46
CA VAL A 49 -1.99 -10.10 -10.48
C VAL A 49 -2.29 -9.50 -11.84
N GLN A 50 -3.22 -8.55 -11.90
CA GLN A 50 -3.56 -7.87 -13.15
C GLN A 50 -2.37 -7.12 -13.74
N ALA A 51 -1.63 -6.40 -12.90
CA ALA A 51 -0.42 -5.69 -13.33
C ALA A 51 0.63 -6.65 -13.90
N ALA A 52 0.85 -7.79 -13.23
CA ALA A 52 1.77 -8.81 -13.70
C ALA A 52 1.35 -9.38 -15.05
N ARG A 53 0.05 -9.58 -15.27
CA ARG A 53 -0.49 -10.03 -16.56
C ARG A 53 -0.22 -9.05 -17.70
N PHE A 54 -0.16 -7.76 -17.38
CA PHE A 54 0.21 -6.73 -18.36
C PHE A 54 1.73 -6.53 -18.50
N GLY A 55 2.52 -7.40 -17.89
CA GLY A 55 3.98 -7.33 -17.99
C GLY A 55 4.63 -6.30 -17.08
N LEU A 56 3.89 -5.74 -16.12
CA LEU A 56 4.43 -4.79 -15.16
C LEU A 56 5.14 -5.53 -14.02
N ARG A 57 6.18 -4.90 -13.46
CA ARG A 57 6.93 -5.45 -12.33
C ARG A 57 6.17 -5.11 -11.04
N VAL A 58 5.84 -6.15 -10.26
CA VAL A 58 5.08 -6.02 -9.03
C VAL A 58 5.92 -6.50 -7.85
N ALA A 59 5.94 -5.71 -6.78
CA ALA A 59 6.52 -6.12 -5.50
C ALA A 59 5.43 -6.06 -4.42
N TYR A 60 5.42 -7.05 -3.55
CA TYR A 60 4.53 -7.12 -2.38
C TYR A 60 5.39 -7.16 -1.12
N ARG A 61 5.06 -6.31 -0.14
CA ARG A 61 5.72 -6.28 1.16
C ARG A 61 4.71 -6.01 2.26
N ARG A 62 4.85 -6.71 3.36
CA ARG A 62 4.20 -6.32 4.61
C ARG A 62 5.06 -5.22 5.24
N VAL A 63 4.43 -4.10 5.62
CA VAL A 63 5.16 -2.90 6.05
C VAL A 63 6.13 -3.18 7.20
N ASN A 64 5.66 -3.85 8.25
CA ASN A 64 6.51 -4.14 9.41
C ASN A 64 7.71 -5.04 9.05
N ARG A 65 7.50 -6.04 8.19
CA ARG A 65 8.56 -6.95 7.74
C ARG A 65 9.58 -6.23 6.88
N MET A 66 9.10 -5.40 5.97
CA MET A 66 9.97 -4.57 5.12
C MET A 66 10.86 -3.66 5.98
N LEU A 67 10.27 -2.96 6.94
CA LEU A 67 11.02 -2.02 7.79
C LEU A 67 12.00 -2.73 8.72
N GLU A 68 11.65 -3.90 9.27
CA GLU A 68 12.58 -4.73 10.03
C GLU A 68 13.80 -5.15 9.19
N GLY A 69 13.55 -5.60 7.96
CA GLY A 69 14.62 -5.98 7.03
C GLY A 69 15.51 -4.81 6.64
N MET A 70 14.94 -3.62 6.47
CA MET A 70 15.69 -2.42 6.15
C MET A 70 16.54 -1.94 7.36
N GLU A 71 16.02 -2.07 8.58
CA GLU A 71 16.79 -1.75 9.79
C GLU A 71 18.04 -2.63 9.88
N ILE A 72 17.92 -3.92 9.66
CA ILE A 72 19.04 -4.84 9.55
C ILE A 72 19.97 -4.43 8.41
N GLY A 73 19.42 -3.99 7.29
CA GLY A 73 20.16 -3.55 6.11
C GLY A 73 21.06 -2.34 6.33
N HIS A 74 20.72 -1.47 7.29
CA HIS A 74 21.59 -0.38 7.69
C HIS A 74 22.93 -0.89 8.26
N ASP A 75 22.89 -2.02 8.96
CA ASP A 75 24.06 -2.59 9.61
C ASP A 75 24.85 -3.56 8.70
N ASP A 76 24.16 -4.33 7.86
CA ASP A 76 24.80 -5.35 7.02
C ASP A 76 25.15 -4.87 5.59
N GLY A 77 24.84 -3.61 5.27
CA GLY A 77 25.17 -3.01 3.98
C GLY A 77 24.18 -3.34 2.84
N THR A 78 23.04 -3.97 3.12
CA THR A 78 22.08 -4.36 2.07
C THR A 78 20.98 -3.34 1.82
N LEU A 79 20.94 -2.23 2.56
CA LEU A 79 19.87 -1.24 2.47
C LEU A 79 19.69 -0.69 1.06
N ALA A 80 20.77 -0.28 0.39
CA ALA A 80 20.71 0.27 -0.96
C ALA A 80 20.12 -0.73 -1.96
N LYS A 81 20.49 -2.00 -1.85
CA LYS A 81 19.94 -3.07 -2.70
C LYS A 81 18.44 -3.25 -2.46
N GLN A 82 18.00 -3.26 -1.19
CA GLN A 82 16.58 -3.36 -0.86
C GLN A 82 15.80 -2.19 -1.43
N ARG A 83 16.28 -0.96 -1.26
CA ARG A 83 15.64 0.24 -1.81
C ARG A 83 15.56 0.20 -3.33
N ASN A 84 16.63 -0.22 -3.99
CA ASN A 84 16.65 -0.32 -5.46
C ASN A 84 15.64 -1.34 -5.99
N GLN A 85 15.49 -2.49 -5.33
CA GLN A 85 14.50 -3.50 -5.72
C GLN A 85 13.07 -2.94 -5.65
N LEU A 86 12.77 -2.19 -4.60
CA LEU A 86 11.45 -1.56 -4.44
C LEU A 86 11.25 -0.44 -5.47
N ALA A 87 12.25 0.39 -5.69
CA ALA A 87 12.17 1.51 -6.62
C ALA A 87 11.97 1.06 -8.08
N LYS A 88 12.46 -0.11 -8.45
CA LYS A 88 12.33 -0.67 -9.81
C LYS A 88 10.95 -1.26 -10.10
N SER A 89 10.12 -1.53 -9.08
CA SER A 89 8.80 -2.08 -9.31
C SER A 89 7.86 -1.00 -9.86
N ASP A 90 7.06 -1.38 -10.85
CA ASP A 90 6.03 -0.51 -11.41
C ASP A 90 4.87 -0.34 -10.44
N LEU A 91 4.58 -1.40 -9.69
CA LEU A 91 3.57 -1.40 -8.63
C LEU A 91 4.17 -2.01 -7.37
N LEU A 92 4.16 -1.25 -6.29
CA LEU A 92 4.54 -1.72 -4.96
C LEU A 92 3.28 -1.82 -4.10
N ILE A 93 3.04 -3.00 -3.52
CA ILE A 93 1.97 -3.23 -2.57
C ILE A 93 2.56 -3.25 -1.17
N LEU A 94 2.18 -2.28 -0.35
CA LEU A 94 2.53 -2.19 1.07
C LEU A 94 1.31 -2.60 1.88
N ASP A 95 1.36 -3.79 2.48
CA ASP A 95 0.24 -4.36 3.23
C ASP A 95 0.45 -4.22 4.74
N ASP A 96 -0.64 -4.30 5.50
CA ASP A 96 -0.65 -4.21 6.97
C ASP A 96 -0.06 -2.89 7.51
N PHE A 97 -0.28 -1.78 6.82
CA PHE A 97 0.10 -0.46 7.33
C PHE A 97 -0.67 -0.14 8.62
N GLY A 98 0.04 0.32 9.63
CA GLY A 98 -0.57 0.66 10.91
C GLY A 98 -0.74 -0.51 11.87
N LEU A 99 -0.24 -1.70 11.53
CA LEU A 99 -0.39 -2.90 12.38
C LEU A 99 0.44 -2.82 13.67
N THR A 100 1.65 -2.27 13.59
CA THR A 100 2.55 -2.10 14.72
C THR A 100 3.08 -0.66 14.76
N PRO A 101 3.51 -0.16 15.94
CA PRO A 101 4.12 1.17 16.02
C PRO A 101 5.36 1.27 15.12
N LEU A 102 5.57 2.47 14.56
CA LEU A 102 6.78 2.75 13.79
C LEU A 102 7.93 3.16 14.72
N THR A 103 9.14 2.63 14.46
CA THR A 103 10.35 3.10 15.10
C THR A 103 10.82 4.40 14.44
N PRO A 104 11.67 5.21 15.07
CA PRO A 104 12.22 6.41 14.43
C PRO A 104 12.93 6.11 13.10
N ILE A 105 13.74 5.04 13.06
CA ILE A 105 14.40 4.62 11.82
C ILE A 105 13.39 4.10 10.78
N GLY A 106 12.37 3.40 11.23
CA GLY A 106 11.30 2.90 10.36
C GLY A 106 10.52 4.03 9.68
N ARG A 107 10.23 5.11 10.39
CA ARG A 107 9.57 6.30 9.80
C ARG A 107 10.41 6.88 8.67
N SER A 108 11.70 7.06 8.91
CA SER A 108 12.62 7.59 7.91
C SER A 108 12.73 6.66 6.70
N ASP A 109 12.87 5.36 6.93
CA ASP A 109 12.98 4.37 5.88
C ASP A 109 11.69 4.31 5.03
N LEU A 110 10.53 4.38 5.66
CA LEU A 110 9.26 4.41 4.94
C LEU A 110 9.16 5.64 4.04
N LEU A 111 9.53 6.81 4.57
CA LEU A 111 9.56 8.03 3.76
C LEU A 111 10.50 7.89 2.56
N GLU A 112 11.69 7.33 2.76
CA GLU A 112 12.66 7.13 1.67
C GLU A 112 12.14 6.19 0.59
N VAL A 113 11.47 5.10 0.98
CA VAL A 113 10.84 4.17 0.01
C VAL A 113 9.80 4.90 -0.84
N LEU A 114 8.94 5.69 -0.20
CA LEU A 114 7.89 6.43 -0.90
C LEU A 114 8.48 7.55 -1.77
N ASP A 115 9.52 8.22 -1.28
CA ASP A 115 10.20 9.30 -2.00
C ASP A 115 10.89 8.78 -3.28
N ASP A 116 11.53 7.61 -3.19
CA ASP A 116 12.18 6.96 -4.35
C ASP A 116 11.19 6.68 -5.49
N ARG A 117 9.89 6.61 -5.18
CA ARG A 117 8.85 6.23 -6.14
C ARG A 117 8.08 7.41 -6.74
N VAL A 118 8.29 8.61 -6.24
CA VAL A 118 7.61 9.81 -6.74
C VAL A 118 7.91 10.00 -8.23
N GLY A 119 6.84 10.09 -9.03
CA GLY A 119 6.94 10.34 -10.47
C GLY A 119 7.34 9.12 -11.31
N SER A 120 7.58 7.96 -10.71
CA SER A 120 8.06 6.78 -11.44
C SER A 120 7.27 5.51 -11.18
N GLY A 121 6.80 5.28 -9.95
CA GLY A 121 6.10 4.05 -9.60
C GLY A 121 4.82 4.30 -8.83
N ALA A 122 3.85 3.41 -8.99
CA ALA A 122 2.60 3.43 -8.25
C ALA A 122 2.70 2.57 -7.00
N THR A 123 2.01 2.98 -5.93
CA THR A 123 2.01 2.26 -4.66
C THR A 123 0.58 2.05 -4.17
N ILE A 124 0.28 0.82 -3.74
CA ILE A 124 -0.91 0.52 -2.96
C ILE A 124 -0.49 0.44 -1.51
N ILE A 125 -1.19 1.17 -0.62
CA ILE A 125 -1.01 1.01 0.82
C ILE A 125 -2.32 0.51 1.41
N ALA A 126 -2.27 -0.65 2.06
CA ALA A 126 -3.43 -1.30 2.64
C ALA A 126 -3.29 -1.40 4.16
N GLY A 127 -4.35 -1.08 4.90
CA GLY A 127 -4.35 -1.15 6.36
C GLY A 127 -5.74 -0.99 6.95
N GLN A 128 -5.87 -1.34 8.25
CA GLN A 128 -7.13 -1.21 8.97
C GLN A 128 -7.45 0.22 9.35
N MET A 129 -6.41 1.01 9.65
CA MET A 129 -6.55 2.35 10.17
C MET A 129 -7.09 3.29 9.08
N PRO A 130 -8.15 4.08 9.36
CA PRO A 130 -8.60 5.10 8.43
C PRO A 130 -7.49 6.10 8.09
N VAL A 131 -7.46 6.57 6.85
CA VAL A 131 -6.42 7.49 6.38
C VAL A 131 -6.30 8.74 7.25
N LYS A 132 -7.43 9.25 7.77
CA LYS A 132 -7.44 10.41 8.68
C LYS A 132 -6.60 10.22 9.95
N ASN A 133 -6.30 8.98 10.33
CA ASN A 133 -5.52 8.66 11.53
C ASN A 133 -4.04 8.40 11.23
N TRP A 134 -3.65 8.35 9.96
CA TRP A 134 -2.28 8.00 9.56
C TRP A 134 -1.25 9.02 10.04
N HIS A 135 -1.58 10.31 9.98
CA HIS A 135 -0.69 11.38 10.44
C HIS A 135 -0.32 11.20 11.92
N ALA A 136 -1.31 10.97 12.77
CA ALA A 136 -1.09 10.74 14.21
C ALA A 136 -0.31 9.45 14.46
N TYR A 137 -0.58 8.40 13.69
CA TYR A 137 0.13 7.12 13.80
C TYR A 137 1.62 7.26 13.48
N ILE A 138 1.97 8.05 12.48
CA ILE A 138 3.37 8.29 12.10
C ILE A 138 4.12 9.05 13.19
N GLU A 139 3.43 9.84 14.00
CA GLU A 139 3.88 10.60 15.18
C GLU A 139 4.78 11.80 14.87
N ASP A 140 5.87 11.64 14.13
CA ASP A 140 6.75 12.75 13.77
C ASP A 140 6.04 13.67 12.78
N PRO A 141 5.71 14.93 13.14
CA PRO A 141 4.91 15.81 12.29
C PRO A 141 5.54 16.10 10.93
N ALA A 142 6.83 16.31 10.86
CA ALA A 142 7.52 16.62 9.61
C ALA A 142 7.53 15.40 8.67
N ILE A 143 7.82 14.22 9.20
CA ILE A 143 7.82 12.98 8.43
C ILE A 143 6.38 12.61 8.03
N ALA A 144 5.42 12.79 8.94
CA ALA A 144 4.01 12.53 8.65
C ALA A 144 3.49 13.42 7.53
N ASP A 145 3.78 14.72 7.56
CA ASP A 145 3.42 15.63 6.48
C ASP A 145 4.02 15.19 5.16
N ALA A 146 5.30 14.82 5.16
CA ALA A 146 6.01 14.38 3.96
C ALA A 146 5.42 13.07 3.40
N ILE A 147 5.15 12.08 4.25
CA ILE A 147 4.54 10.82 3.82
C ILE A 147 3.15 11.06 3.25
N MET A 148 2.32 11.82 3.97
CA MET A 148 0.95 12.08 3.53
C MET A 148 0.92 12.86 2.21
N ASP A 149 1.84 13.78 2.00
CA ASP A 149 1.96 14.50 0.73
C ASP A 149 2.23 13.52 -0.43
N ARG A 150 3.15 12.58 -0.24
CA ARG A 150 3.51 11.61 -1.29
C ARG A 150 2.41 10.60 -1.60
N VAL A 151 1.65 10.15 -0.60
CA VAL A 151 0.68 9.08 -0.80
C VAL A 151 -0.73 9.58 -1.07
N SER A 152 -1.11 10.76 -0.57
CA SER A 152 -2.47 11.31 -0.73
C SER A 152 -2.61 12.17 -1.98
N HIS A 153 -1.52 12.77 -2.43
CA HIS A 153 -1.56 13.64 -3.61
C HIS A 153 -1.85 12.81 -4.86
N ASN A 154 -2.97 13.07 -5.51
CA ASN A 154 -3.46 12.30 -6.66
C ASN A 154 -3.76 10.82 -6.37
N GLY A 155 -3.94 10.46 -5.11
CA GLY A 155 -4.26 9.08 -4.71
C GLY A 155 -5.76 8.81 -4.72
N THR A 156 -6.13 7.58 -5.08
CA THR A 156 -7.50 7.07 -4.95
C THR A 156 -7.64 6.35 -3.63
N ARG A 157 -8.74 6.57 -2.92
CA ARG A 157 -9.03 5.91 -1.65
C ARG A 157 -10.17 4.92 -1.83
N LEU A 158 -9.92 3.66 -1.43
CA LEU A 158 -10.94 2.61 -1.37
C LEU A 158 -11.17 2.28 0.10
N THR A 159 -12.37 2.54 0.60
CA THR A 159 -12.77 2.21 1.96
C THR A 159 -13.69 1.01 1.92
N LEU A 160 -13.23 -0.12 2.46
CA LEU A 160 -14.01 -1.34 2.51
C LEU A 160 -14.78 -1.42 3.82
N SER A 161 -16.03 -1.83 3.74
CA SER A 161 -16.94 -1.97 4.88
C SER A 161 -17.63 -3.33 4.85
N GLY A 162 -18.38 -3.65 5.87
CA GLY A 162 -19.18 -4.85 5.95
C GLY A 162 -18.62 -5.93 6.85
N SER A 163 -19.21 -7.12 6.79
CA SER A 163 -18.83 -8.28 7.61
C SER A 163 -17.56 -8.93 7.09
N SER A 164 -16.83 -9.62 8.00
CA SER A 164 -15.62 -10.35 7.64
C SER A 164 -15.87 -11.37 6.53
N MET A 165 -15.00 -11.37 5.52
CA MET A 165 -15.03 -12.36 4.46
C MET A 165 -14.39 -13.70 4.87
N ARG A 166 -13.66 -13.74 5.98
CA ARG A 166 -12.96 -14.95 6.46
C ARG A 166 -13.92 -16.07 6.90
N GLY A 167 -15.15 -15.76 7.25
CA GLY A 167 -16.16 -16.72 7.67
C GLY A 167 -17.05 -17.24 6.54
N ARG A 168 -16.81 -16.85 5.29
CA ARG A 168 -17.63 -17.26 4.13
C ARG A 168 -17.06 -18.44 3.35
N GLU A 169 -15.93 -18.98 3.76
CA GLU A 169 -15.28 -20.14 3.13
C GLU A 169 -15.64 -21.48 3.82
N SER A 170 -16.64 -21.50 4.67
CA SER A 170 -17.11 -22.73 5.33
C SER A 170 -18.38 -23.25 4.71
#